data_5f515757426dbc9808d6c293f62d5c10
#
_entry.id   5f515757426dbc9808d6c293f62d5c10
#
_cell.length_a   1.000
_cell.length_b   1.000
_cell.length_c   1.000
_cell.angle_alpha   90.00
_cell.angle_beta   90.00
_cell.angle_gamma   90.00
#
_symmetry.space_group_name_H-M   'P 1'
#
loop_
_entity.id
_entity.type
_entity.pdbx_description
1 polymer ?
#
loop_
_entity_poly.entity_id
_entity_poly.type
_entity_poly.pdbx_seq_one_letter_code
_entity_poly.pdbx_strand_id
1 'polypeptide(L)'
;MTTAAEHYEHHLAPVYVWMAGGTEAALRAGSAEIDALNLPVTRGDVVLDLGAGFGMHSIPLARRGARVTAIDFSTELLATLKELSGDLPVQAINDDLLAFQSHITEEPSAILCMGDTITHLPELSAVERLIEMASAELPSGGLLIISFRDYSVPLIGEQRFIPVRNDETRILTCFLEYEAETVLVHDILYERTSDNWLTRVSHYRKLRLSPEHLITSLQSNGFNVRREAGMRGMVRLVAQSV
;
A
#
# COMPACT_ATOMS: atom_id res chain seq x y z
N MET A 1 13.70 -3.15 18.19
CA MET A 1 12.45 -3.45 17.45
C MET A 1 12.73 -3.21 15.99
N THR A 2 12.29 -4.11 15.13
CA THR A 2 12.45 -3.98 13.68
C THR A 2 11.52 -2.90 13.16
N THR A 3 12.00 -1.95 12.39
CA THR A 3 11.18 -0.97 11.68
C THR A 3 10.39 -1.64 10.56
N ALA A 4 9.32 -1.01 10.06
CA ALA A 4 8.59 -1.54 8.90
C ALA A 4 9.53 -1.70 7.68
N ALA A 5 10.43 -0.74 7.45
CA ALA A 5 11.40 -0.79 6.37
C ALA A 5 12.36 -1.99 6.49
N GLU A 6 12.97 -2.19 7.67
CA GLU A 6 13.85 -3.35 7.92
C GLU A 6 13.12 -4.68 7.78
N HIS A 7 11.85 -4.75 8.25
CA HIS A 7 11.03 -5.94 8.10
C HIS A 7 10.75 -6.26 6.63
N TYR A 8 10.36 -5.26 5.84
CA TYR A 8 10.14 -5.44 4.41
C TYR A 8 11.42 -5.87 3.71
N GLU A 9 12.53 -5.15 3.89
CA GLU A 9 13.80 -5.42 3.20
C GLU A 9 14.32 -6.83 3.46
N HIS A 10 14.25 -7.32 4.70
CA HIS A 10 14.89 -8.57 5.09
C HIS A 10 13.96 -9.77 5.21
N HIS A 11 12.64 -9.56 5.27
CA HIS A 11 11.69 -10.63 5.52
C HIS A 11 10.61 -10.75 4.43
N LEU A 12 9.95 -9.65 4.07
CA LEU A 12 8.82 -9.71 3.14
C LEU A 12 9.21 -9.52 1.67
N ALA A 13 10.09 -8.58 1.33
CA ALA A 13 10.39 -8.26 -0.07
C ALA A 13 10.78 -9.50 -0.89
N PRO A 14 11.64 -10.42 -0.38
CA PRO A 14 12.00 -11.63 -1.13
C PRO A 14 10.85 -12.58 -1.46
N VAL A 15 9.74 -12.47 -0.73
CA VAL A 15 8.56 -13.33 -0.91
C VAL A 15 7.30 -12.55 -1.29
N TYR A 16 7.41 -11.21 -1.42
CA TYR A 16 6.26 -10.33 -1.58
C TYR A 16 5.47 -10.62 -2.86
N VAL A 17 6.15 -10.81 -3.99
CA VAL A 17 5.51 -11.17 -5.26
C VAL A 17 4.78 -12.51 -5.15
N TRP A 18 5.41 -13.51 -4.51
CA TRP A 18 4.76 -14.78 -4.21
C TRP A 18 3.54 -14.58 -3.30
N MET A 19 3.69 -13.82 -2.21
CA MET A 19 2.59 -13.49 -1.29
C MET A 19 1.41 -12.82 -2.02
N ALA A 20 1.68 -11.96 -2.99
CA ALA A 20 0.66 -11.29 -3.81
C ALA A 20 -0.05 -12.23 -4.81
N GLY A 21 0.45 -13.44 -5.03
CA GLY A 21 -0.13 -14.41 -5.94
C GLY A 21 0.67 -14.61 -7.24
N GLY A 22 1.87 -14.06 -7.30
CA GLY A 22 2.69 -13.96 -8.49
C GLY A 22 2.36 -12.69 -9.30
N THR A 23 3.30 -12.31 -10.14
CA THR A 23 3.25 -11.03 -10.89
C THR A 23 1.98 -10.85 -11.69
N GLU A 24 1.61 -11.83 -12.50
CA GLU A 24 0.42 -11.70 -13.36
C GLU A 24 -0.88 -11.58 -12.58
N ALA A 25 -1.06 -12.39 -11.52
CA ALA A 25 -2.28 -12.35 -10.72
C ALA A 25 -2.40 -11.02 -9.98
N ALA A 26 -1.28 -10.51 -9.44
CA ALA A 26 -1.23 -9.22 -8.76
C ALA A 26 -1.53 -8.06 -9.72
N LEU A 27 -0.93 -8.03 -10.92
CA LEU A 27 -1.22 -6.99 -11.92
C LEU A 27 -2.66 -7.05 -12.44
N ARG A 28 -3.23 -8.25 -12.62
CA ARG A 28 -4.66 -8.40 -12.95
C ARG A 28 -5.56 -7.86 -11.83
N ALA A 29 -5.24 -8.17 -10.57
CA ALA A 29 -5.99 -7.69 -9.41
C ALA A 29 -5.90 -6.16 -9.28
N GLY A 30 -4.70 -5.58 -9.43
CA GLY A 30 -4.50 -4.13 -9.44
C GLY A 30 -5.24 -3.45 -10.60
N SER A 31 -5.22 -4.05 -11.80
CA SER A 31 -6.00 -3.55 -12.94
C SER A 31 -7.50 -3.52 -12.64
N ALA A 32 -8.04 -4.60 -12.07
CA ALA A 32 -9.44 -4.69 -11.70
C ALA A 32 -9.82 -3.67 -10.62
N GLU A 33 -8.91 -3.40 -9.67
CA GLU A 33 -9.12 -2.38 -8.64
C GLU A 33 -9.12 -0.97 -9.23
N ILE A 34 -8.21 -0.65 -10.15
CA ILE A 34 -8.20 0.63 -10.88
C ILE A 34 -9.47 0.78 -11.74
N ASP A 35 -9.94 -0.28 -12.39
CA ASP A 35 -11.20 -0.25 -13.15
C ASP A 35 -12.40 0.02 -12.23
N ALA A 36 -12.45 -0.63 -11.07
CA ALA A 36 -13.53 -0.44 -10.08
C ALA A 36 -13.54 0.98 -9.47
N LEU A 37 -12.40 1.65 -9.39
CA LEU A 37 -12.31 3.04 -8.96
C LEU A 37 -12.90 4.02 -9.97
N ASN A 38 -13.03 3.61 -11.23
CA ASN A 38 -13.49 4.46 -12.33
C ASN A 38 -12.80 5.84 -12.32
N LEU A 39 -11.47 5.81 -12.14
CA LEU A 39 -10.67 7.04 -12.06
C LEU A 39 -10.79 7.83 -13.37
N PRO A 40 -11.00 9.14 -13.29
CA PRO A 40 -11.00 10.00 -14.47
C PRO A 40 -9.57 10.25 -15.00
N VAL A 41 -8.70 9.24 -14.92
CA VAL A 41 -7.32 9.32 -15.38
C VAL A 41 -7.28 9.07 -16.88
N THR A 42 -6.79 10.05 -17.60
CA THR A 42 -6.63 10.02 -19.07
C THR A 42 -5.16 9.91 -19.46
N ARG A 43 -4.93 9.77 -20.76
CA ARG A 43 -3.56 9.70 -21.30
C ARG A 43 -2.80 10.99 -21.03
N GLY A 44 -1.64 10.86 -20.38
CA GLY A 44 -0.74 11.96 -20.04
C GLY A 44 -0.95 12.51 -18.62
N ASP A 45 -2.01 12.14 -17.93
CA ASP A 45 -2.22 12.57 -16.54
C ASP A 45 -1.10 12.05 -15.63
N VAL A 46 -0.76 12.86 -14.64
CA VAL A 46 0.26 12.52 -13.64
C VAL A 46 -0.42 11.86 -12.44
N VAL A 47 0.11 10.72 -12.03
CA VAL A 47 -0.36 9.98 -10.86
C VAL A 47 0.82 9.65 -9.96
N LEU A 48 0.67 9.91 -8.66
CA LEU A 48 1.61 9.44 -7.64
C LEU A 48 1.09 8.15 -7.01
N ASP A 49 1.97 7.16 -6.85
CA ASP A 49 1.68 5.90 -6.17
C ASP A 49 2.64 5.77 -4.96
N LEU A 50 2.11 6.01 -3.77
CA LEU A 50 2.86 6.07 -2.51
C LEU A 50 2.82 4.69 -1.84
N GLY A 51 4.00 4.08 -1.67
CA GLY A 51 4.15 2.68 -1.28
C GLY A 51 3.84 1.74 -2.43
N ALA A 52 4.39 2.04 -3.60
CA ALA A 52 4.07 1.39 -4.86
C ALA A 52 4.48 -0.10 -4.93
N GLY A 53 5.42 -0.53 -4.07
CA GLY A 53 5.97 -1.87 -4.08
C GLY A 53 6.51 -2.26 -5.46
N PHE A 54 6.14 -3.41 -5.97
CA PHE A 54 6.51 -3.87 -7.31
C PHE A 54 5.55 -3.41 -8.43
N GLY A 55 4.69 -2.42 -8.15
CA GLY A 55 3.88 -1.72 -9.17
C GLY A 55 2.52 -2.32 -9.46
N MET A 56 1.89 -2.95 -8.48
CA MET A 56 0.57 -3.55 -8.64
C MET A 56 -0.48 -2.58 -9.17
N HIS A 57 -0.41 -1.29 -8.80
CA HIS A 57 -1.28 -0.23 -9.29
C HIS A 57 -0.58 0.64 -10.35
N SER A 58 0.70 0.95 -10.15
CA SER A 58 1.51 1.79 -11.07
C SER A 58 1.50 1.28 -12.50
N ILE A 59 1.74 -0.02 -12.71
CA ILE A 59 1.82 -0.62 -14.05
C ILE A 59 0.46 -0.59 -14.77
N PRO A 60 -0.66 -0.99 -14.15
CA PRO A 60 -1.98 -0.85 -14.76
C PRO A 60 -2.35 0.59 -15.11
N LEU A 61 -2.00 1.58 -14.29
CA LEU A 61 -2.22 3.00 -14.59
C LEU A 61 -1.40 3.46 -15.80
N ALA A 62 -0.10 3.11 -15.83
CA ALA A 62 0.77 3.45 -16.94
C ALA A 62 0.32 2.79 -18.27
N ARG A 63 -0.21 1.56 -18.22
CA ARG A 63 -0.81 0.90 -19.39
C ARG A 63 -2.05 1.62 -19.93
N ARG A 64 -2.76 2.39 -19.07
CA ARG A 64 -3.86 3.27 -19.49
C ARG A 64 -3.39 4.63 -20.00
N GLY A 65 -2.08 4.87 -19.98
CA GLY A 65 -1.44 6.07 -20.49
C GLY A 65 -1.12 7.14 -19.47
N ALA A 66 -1.35 6.89 -18.18
CA ALA A 66 -0.88 7.79 -17.12
C ALA A 66 0.65 7.79 -17.04
N ARG A 67 1.22 8.92 -16.64
CA ARG A 67 2.61 9.04 -16.19
C ARG A 67 2.63 8.82 -14.68
N VAL A 68 3.33 7.80 -14.22
CA VAL A 68 3.29 7.39 -12.82
C VAL A 68 4.61 7.67 -12.13
N THR A 69 4.58 8.42 -11.03
CA THR A 69 5.67 8.53 -10.08
C THR A 69 5.40 7.56 -8.93
N ALA A 70 6.17 6.48 -8.89
CA ALA A 70 6.03 5.37 -7.95
C ALA A 70 7.10 5.47 -6.86
N ILE A 71 6.70 5.71 -5.61
CA ILE A 71 7.60 5.91 -4.48
C ILE A 71 7.47 4.71 -3.53
N ASP A 72 8.60 4.11 -3.18
CA ASP A 72 8.68 3.06 -2.17
C ASP A 72 10.06 3.06 -1.51
N PHE A 73 10.15 2.60 -0.28
CA PHE A 73 11.43 2.47 0.42
C PHE A 73 12.18 1.17 0.10
N SER A 74 11.49 0.14 -0.45
CA SER A 74 12.09 -1.15 -0.77
C SER A 74 12.80 -1.11 -2.12
N THR A 75 14.12 -1.19 -2.09
CA THR A 75 14.94 -1.24 -3.31
C THR A 75 14.67 -2.49 -4.15
N GLU A 76 14.39 -3.63 -3.51
CA GLU A 76 14.10 -4.90 -4.17
C GLU A 76 12.77 -4.85 -4.92
N LEU A 77 11.71 -4.32 -4.28
CA LEU A 77 10.40 -4.19 -4.92
C LEU A 77 10.44 -3.19 -6.08
N LEU A 78 11.15 -2.08 -5.92
CA LEU A 78 11.35 -1.10 -7.01
C LEU A 78 12.19 -1.65 -8.16
N ALA A 79 13.15 -2.53 -7.89
CA ALA A 79 13.88 -3.23 -8.95
C ALA A 79 12.93 -4.11 -9.78
N THR A 80 12.05 -4.84 -9.11
CA THR A 80 10.99 -5.64 -9.75
C THR A 80 10.02 -4.73 -10.54
N LEU A 81 9.61 -3.60 -9.98
CA LEU A 81 8.78 -2.62 -10.68
C LEU A 81 9.44 -2.14 -11.98
N LYS A 82 10.72 -1.78 -11.94
CA LYS A 82 11.48 -1.32 -13.12
C LYS A 82 11.55 -2.40 -14.20
N GLU A 83 11.79 -3.64 -13.82
CA GLU A 83 11.80 -4.77 -14.75
C GLU A 83 10.42 -4.96 -15.41
N LEU A 84 9.35 -4.96 -14.63
CA LEU A 84 7.99 -5.20 -15.10
C LEU A 84 7.39 -4.04 -15.90
N SER A 85 7.79 -2.81 -15.62
CA SER A 85 7.31 -1.62 -16.33
C SER A 85 7.90 -1.48 -17.72
N GLY A 86 9.15 -1.94 -17.95
CA GLY A 86 9.81 -1.80 -19.25
C GLY A 86 9.79 -0.34 -19.73
N ASP A 87 9.24 -0.10 -20.92
CA ASP A 87 9.13 1.23 -21.55
C ASP A 87 7.87 2.02 -21.12
N LEU A 88 7.09 1.52 -20.17
CA LEU A 88 5.94 2.26 -19.66
C LEU A 88 6.38 3.54 -18.91
N PRO A 89 5.58 4.61 -18.94
CA PRO A 89 5.91 5.88 -18.29
C PRO A 89 5.77 5.78 -16.75
N VAL A 90 6.62 4.99 -16.11
CA VAL A 90 6.73 4.81 -14.67
C VAL A 90 8.11 5.25 -14.21
N GLN A 91 8.15 6.25 -13.34
CA GLN A 91 9.35 6.66 -12.63
C GLN A 91 9.36 6.02 -11.24
N ALA A 92 10.27 5.07 -11.00
CA ALA A 92 10.43 4.42 -9.70
C ALA A 92 11.46 5.17 -8.84
N ILE A 93 11.05 5.61 -7.67
CA ILE A 93 11.84 6.43 -6.73
C ILE A 93 11.95 5.69 -5.40
N ASN A 94 13.20 5.53 -4.93
CA ASN A 94 13.47 4.98 -3.61
C ASN A 94 13.56 6.12 -2.61
N ASP A 95 12.48 6.37 -1.88
CA ASP A 95 12.38 7.41 -0.86
C ASP A 95 11.26 7.12 0.14
N ASP A 96 11.22 7.90 1.22
CA ASP A 96 10.08 7.95 2.14
C ASP A 96 8.86 8.55 1.43
N LEU A 97 7.71 7.91 1.57
CA LEU A 97 6.47 8.41 0.98
C LEU A 97 6.08 9.82 1.49
N LEU A 98 6.52 10.22 2.68
CA LEU A 98 6.33 11.58 3.20
C LEU A 98 7.23 12.64 2.52
N ALA A 99 8.18 12.23 1.71
CA ALA A 99 9.00 13.12 0.90
C ALA A 99 8.42 13.37 -0.51
N PHE A 100 7.24 12.84 -0.82
CA PHE A 100 6.67 12.81 -2.17
C PHE A 100 6.57 14.18 -2.85
N GLN A 101 6.39 15.27 -2.09
CA GLN A 101 6.31 16.63 -2.62
C GLN A 101 7.60 17.03 -3.37
N SER A 102 8.77 16.55 -2.92
CA SER A 102 10.05 16.83 -3.58
C SER A 102 10.18 16.18 -4.97
N HIS A 103 9.30 15.25 -5.29
CA HIS A 103 9.27 14.50 -6.54
C HIS A 103 8.15 14.93 -7.49
N ILE A 104 7.34 15.91 -7.08
CA ILE A 104 6.29 16.50 -7.92
C ILE A 104 6.95 17.48 -8.89
N THR A 105 6.85 17.19 -10.17
CA THR A 105 7.31 18.07 -11.25
C THR A 105 6.17 18.70 -12.03
N GLU A 106 4.98 18.12 -11.93
CA GLU A 106 3.73 18.57 -12.55
C GLU A 106 2.58 18.23 -11.61
N GLU A 107 1.51 19.01 -11.67
CA GLU A 107 0.32 18.85 -10.83
C GLU A 107 -0.30 17.45 -11.01
N PRO A 108 -0.44 16.66 -9.93
CA PRO A 108 -0.99 15.32 -10.03
C PRO A 108 -2.52 15.34 -10.11
N SER A 109 -3.10 14.55 -10.99
CA SER A 109 -4.55 14.31 -11.03
C SER A 109 -5.03 13.34 -9.95
N ALA A 110 -4.13 12.46 -9.48
CA ALA A 110 -4.41 11.54 -8.39
C ALA A 110 -3.15 11.17 -7.61
N ILE A 111 -3.36 10.93 -6.31
CA ILE A 111 -2.37 10.37 -5.37
C ILE A 111 -2.97 9.08 -4.79
N LEU A 112 -2.27 7.98 -4.92
CA LEU A 112 -2.64 6.68 -4.38
C LEU A 112 -1.77 6.35 -3.17
N CYS A 113 -2.38 5.84 -2.10
CA CYS A 113 -1.72 5.20 -0.96
C CYS A 113 -2.47 3.90 -0.65
N MET A 114 -2.20 2.87 -1.43
CA MET A 114 -2.99 1.66 -1.51
C MET A 114 -2.30 0.47 -0.80
N GLY A 115 -3.06 -0.60 -0.56
CA GLY A 115 -2.49 -1.86 -0.08
C GLY A 115 -2.04 -1.87 1.39
N ASP A 116 -2.68 -1.08 2.24
CA ASP A 116 -2.38 -0.97 3.69
C ASP A 116 -1.13 -0.11 4.02
N THR A 117 -0.56 0.56 3.02
CA THR A 117 0.66 1.38 3.14
C THR A 117 0.56 2.43 4.23
N ILE A 118 -0.55 3.14 4.33
CA ILE A 118 -0.75 4.23 5.30
C ILE A 118 -0.61 3.75 6.76
N THR A 119 -0.91 2.48 7.04
CA THR A 119 -0.79 1.93 8.40
C THR A 119 0.65 1.71 8.85
N HIS A 120 1.62 1.77 7.92
CA HIS A 120 3.06 1.66 8.21
C HIS A 120 3.70 2.98 8.64
N LEU A 121 2.98 4.10 8.55
CA LEU A 121 3.48 5.37 9.06
C LEU A 121 3.75 5.28 10.57
N PRO A 122 4.74 6.04 11.09
CA PRO A 122 5.22 5.85 12.45
C PRO A 122 4.20 6.25 13.52
N GLU A 123 3.35 7.22 13.21
CA GLU A 123 2.37 7.78 14.15
C GLU A 123 1.21 8.46 13.42
N LEU A 124 0.12 8.73 14.12
CA LEU A 124 -1.08 9.34 13.57
C LEU A 124 -0.80 10.74 12.98
N SER A 125 0.05 11.52 13.61
CA SER A 125 0.46 12.84 13.08
C SER A 125 1.13 12.76 11.71
N ALA A 126 1.83 11.68 11.40
CA ALA A 126 2.39 11.43 10.08
C ALA A 126 1.29 11.13 9.02
N VAL A 127 0.21 10.47 9.43
CA VAL A 127 -0.97 10.25 8.59
C VAL A 127 -1.67 11.59 8.30
N GLU A 128 -1.88 12.41 9.31
CA GLU A 128 -2.50 13.73 9.18
C GLU A 128 -1.67 14.64 8.26
N ARG A 129 -0.33 14.62 8.44
CA ARG A 129 0.60 15.34 7.57
C ARG A 129 0.52 14.86 6.11
N LEU A 130 0.43 13.55 5.86
CA LEU A 130 0.26 13.02 4.50
C LEU A 130 -1.01 13.57 3.84
N ILE A 131 -2.11 13.61 4.58
CA ILE A 131 -3.41 14.13 4.09
C ILE A 131 -3.30 15.63 3.80
N GLU A 132 -2.71 16.42 4.70
CA GLU A 132 -2.48 17.85 4.50
C GLU A 132 -1.62 18.12 3.26
N MET A 133 -0.51 17.41 3.13
CA MET A 133 0.38 17.53 1.97
C MET A 133 -0.34 17.14 0.66
N ALA A 134 -1.13 16.07 0.66
CA ALA A 134 -1.89 15.66 -0.51
C ALA A 134 -2.97 16.68 -0.89
N SER A 135 -3.63 17.30 0.10
CA SER A 135 -4.59 18.38 -0.15
C SER A 135 -3.94 19.62 -0.79
N ALA A 136 -2.70 19.92 -0.41
CA ALA A 136 -1.97 21.07 -0.96
C ALA A 136 -1.53 20.87 -2.43
N GLU A 137 -1.33 19.62 -2.85
CA GLU A 137 -0.79 19.28 -4.18
C GLU A 137 -1.86 18.89 -5.20
N LEU A 138 -3.04 18.49 -4.74
CA LEU A 138 -4.12 18.07 -5.63
C LEU A 138 -4.95 19.26 -6.09
N PRO A 139 -5.20 19.42 -7.40
CA PRO A 139 -6.13 20.44 -7.90
C PRO A 139 -7.57 20.13 -7.47
N SER A 140 -8.45 21.12 -7.62
CA SER A 140 -9.89 20.89 -7.47
C SER A 140 -10.34 19.76 -8.40
N GLY A 141 -11.04 18.77 -7.84
CA GLY A 141 -11.42 17.54 -8.54
C GLY A 141 -10.37 16.44 -8.54
N GLY A 142 -9.12 16.71 -8.12
CA GLY A 142 -8.06 15.72 -7.94
C GLY A 142 -8.40 14.69 -6.86
N LEU A 143 -7.80 13.52 -6.91
CA LEU A 143 -8.17 12.39 -6.07
C LEU A 143 -7.04 11.91 -5.16
N LEU A 144 -7.33 11.77 -3.88
CA LEU A 144 -6.52 10.99 -2.95
C LEU A 144 -7.24 9.66 -2.65
N ILE A 145 -6.58 8.54 -2.94
CA ILE A 145 -7.15 7.21 -2.76
C ILE A 145 -6.32 6.44 -1.74
N ILE A 146 -6.96 6.04 -0.65
CA ILE A 146 -6.32 5.32 0.43
C ILE A 146 -7.02 3.97 0.61
N SER A 147 -6.26 2.87 0.67
CA SER A 147 -6.81 1.59 1.09
C SER A 147 -6.00 0.98 2.22
N PHE A 148 -6.70 0.50 3.26
CA PHE A 148 -6.07 0.00 4.48
C PHE A 148 -6.97 -0.99 5.21
N ARG A 149 -6.37 -1.78 6.11
CA ARG A 149 -7.10 -2.65 7.03
C ARG A 149 -7.56 -1.86 8.24
N ASP A 150 -8.82 -2.03 8.59
CA ASP A 150 -9.37 -1.47 9.82
C ASP A 150 -8.91 -2.33 11.02
N TYR A 151 -7.93 -1.81 11.75
CA TYR A 151 -7.44 -2.42 12.99
C TYR A 151 -8.04 -1.76 14.24
N SER A 152 -9.01 -0.85 14.09
CA SER A 152 -9.65 -0.17 15.24
C SER A 152 -10.40 -1.15 16.13
N VAL A 153 -10.97 -2.21 15.57
CA VAL A 153 -11.63 -3.29 16.29
C VAL A 153 -10.69 -4.49 16.42
N PRO A 154 -10.23 -4.84 17.64
CA PRO A 154 -9.34 -5.97 17.83
C PRO A 154 -10.00 -7.31 17.49
N LEU A 155 -9.28 -8.14 16.73
CA LEU A 155 -9.61 -9.56 16.60
C LEU A 155 -9.26 -10.28 17.93
N ILE A 156 -10.02 -11.32 18.26
CA ILE A 156 -9.85 -12.09 19.50
C ILE A 156 -9.60 -13.58 19.22
N GLY A 157 -8.92 -14.22 20.15
CA GLY A 157 -8.66 -15.66 20.08
C GLY A 157 -7.98 -16.07 18.78
N GLU A 158 -8.51 -17.09 18.14
CA GLU A 158 -7.97 -17.69 16.90
C GLU A 158 -8.08 -16.76 15.69
N GLN A 159 -8.98 -15.80 15.69
CA GLN A 159 -9.14 -14.83 14.60
C GLN A 159 -7.89 -13.98 14.37
N ARG A 160 -6.99 -13.90 15.38
CA ARG A 160 -5.72 -13.20 15.24
C ARG A 160 -4.69 -13.89 14.36
N PHE A 161 -4.90 -15.18 14.04
CA PHE A 161 -4.07 -15.93 13.11
C PHE A 161 -4.66 -15.86 11.72
N ILE A 162 -4.00 -15.15 10.82
CA ILE A 162 -4.49 -14.85 9.48
C ILE A 162 -3.67 -15.65 8.46
N PRO A 163 -4.24 -16.69 7.82
CA PRO A 163 -3.58 -17.34 6.70
C PRO A 163 -3.44 -16.33 5.54
N VAL A 164 -2.20 -16.06 5.13
CA VAL A 164 -1.93 -15.11 4.04
C VAL A 164 -1.82 -15.83 2.72
N ARG A 165 -0.94 -16.82 2.64
CA ARG A 165 -0.71 -17.63 1.46
C ARG A 165 -0.01 -18.95 1.79
N ASN A 166 -0.29 -19.97 0.99
CA ASN A 166 0.43 -21.24 1.05
C ASN A 166 0.53 -21.87 -0.35
N ASP A 167 1.56 -22.66 -0.54
CA ASP A 167 1.75 -23.61 -1.62
C ASP A 167 2.53 -24.84 -1.09
N GLU A 168 3.04 -25.69 -1.98
CA GLU A 168 3.79 -26.91 -1.60
C GLU A 168 5.15 -26.59 -0.95
N THR A 169 5.66 -25.39 -1.12
CA THR A 169 7.01 -24.96 -0.71
C THR A 169 7.02 -23.91 0.38
N ARG A 170 5.92 -23.17 0.56
CA ARG A 170 5.85 -22.04 1.50
C ARG A 170 4.48 -21.94 2.16
N ILE A 171 4.49 -21.53 3.43
CA ILE A 171 3.29 -21.14 4.19
C ILE A 171 3.60 -19.83 4.88
N LEU A 172 2.78 -18.81 4.65
CA LEU A 172 2.84 -17.53 5.34
C LEU A 172 1.56 -17.31 6.13
N THR A 173 1.71 -17.07 7.43
CA THR A 173 0.64 -16.73 8.37
C THR A 173 1.02 -15.47 9.13
N CYS A 174 0.09 -14.53 9.26
CA CYS A 174 0.25 -13.41 10.18
C CYS A 174 -0.41 -13.72 11.52
N PHE A 175 0.23 -13.29 12.62
CA PHE A 175 -0.37 -13.25 13.93
C PHE A 175 -0.41 -11.81 14.43
N LEU A 176 -1.55 -11.39 15.01
CA LEU A 176 -1.79 -10.02 15.43
C LEU A 176 -1.84 -9.88 16.95
N GLU A 177 -1.01 -8.99 17.49
CA GLU A 177 -1.07 -8.55 18.88
C GLU A 177 -1.48 -7.09 18.94
N TYR A 178 -2.62 -6.82 19.57
CA TYR A 178 -3.17 -5.48 19.64
C TYR A 178 -2.63 -4.73 20.85
N GLU A 179 -2.04 -3.57 20.60
CA GLU A 179 -1.62 -2.57 21.57
C GLU A 179 -2.65 -1.41 21.58
N ALA A 180 -2.43 -0.35 22.37
CA ALA A 180 -3.37 0.76 22.47
C ALA A 180 -3.59 1.47 21.10
N GLU A 181 -2.51 1.88 20.44
CA GLU A 181 -2.54 2.67 19.21
C GLU A 181 -2.01 1.90 17.98
N THR A 182 -1.43 0.74 18.20
CA THR A 182 -0.81 -0.07 17.16
C THR A 182 -1.26 -1.53 17.23
N VAL A 183 -1.03 -2.25 16.15
CA VAL A 183 -1.06 -3.71 16.11
C VAL A 183 0.33 -4.21 15.71
N LEU A 184 0.90 -5.09 16.54
CA LEU A 184 2.12 -5.79 16.23
C LEU A 184 1.77 -6.98 15.33
N VAL A 185 2.25 -6.93 14.10
CA VAL A 185 2.04 -7.97 13.09
C VAL A 185 3.27 -8.87 13.09
N HIS A 186 3.07 -10.15 13.40
CA HIS A 186 4.09 -11.19 13.28
C HIS A 186 3.87 -11.94 11.97
N ASP A 187 4.84 -11.88 11.07
CA ASP A 187 4.86 -12.69 9.86
C ASP A 187 5.65 -13.97 10.13
N ILE A 188 4.95 -15.09 10.06
CA ILE A 188 5.48 -16.43 10.29
C ILE A 188 5.56 -17.14 8.95
N LEU A 189 6.78 -17.23 8.41
CA LEU A 189 7.05 -17.85 7.13
C LEU A 189 7.70 -19.21 7.34
N TYR A 190 7.07 -20.24 6.80
CA TYR A 190 7.67 -21.58 6.66
C TYR A 190 8.11 -21.78 5.23
N GLU A 191 9.35 -22.23 5.03
CA GLU A 191 9.92 -22.57 3.73
C GLU A 191 10.41 -24.00 3.74
N ARG A 192 10.01 -24.78 2.73
CA ARG A 192 10.39 -26.17 2.58
C ARG A 192 11.81 -26.27 2.03
N THR A 193 12.66 -27.01 2.72
CA THR A 193 13.97 -27.47 2.22
C THR A 193 13.86 -28.89 1.71
N SER A 194 14.97 -29.49 1.26
CA SER A 194 14.99 -30.90 0.82
C SER A 194 14.45 -31.87 1.88
N ASP A 195 14.78 -31.62 3.15
CA ASP A 195 14.55 -32.59 4.23
C ASP A 195 13.65 -32.05 5.36
N ASN A 196 13.47 -30.71 5.45
CA ASN A 196 12.80 -30.10 6.59
C ASN A 196 12.02 -28.85 6.18
N TRP A 197 11.31 -28.27 7.15
CA TRP A 197 10.73 -26.95 7.08
C TRP A 197 11.59 -25.98 7.90
N LEU A 198 12.02 -24.87 7.27
CA LEU A 198 12.65 -23.73 7.93
C LEU A 198 11.58 -22.74 8.34
N THR A 199 11.63 -22.26 9.59
CA THR A 199 10.71 -21.22 10.07
C THR A 199 11.47 -19.91 10.23
N ARG A 200 10.93 -18.84 9.65
CA ARG A 200 11.39 -17.47 9.87
C ARG A 200 10.25 -16.65 10.45
N VAL A 201 10.52 -15.90 11.51
CA VAL A 201 9.55 -15.00 12.15
C VAL A 201 10.14 -13.61 12.20
N SER A 202 9.38 -12.64 11.75
CA SER A 202 9.70 -11.23 11.92
C SER A 202 8.43 -10.48 12.32
N HIS A 203 8.58 -9.30 12.92
CA HIS A 203 7.44 -8.52 13.38
C HIS A 203 7.68 -7.03 13.20
N TYR A 204 6.59 -6.29 13.02
CA TYR A 204 6.59 -4.84 12.89
C TYR A 204 5.25 -4.26 13.33
N ARG A 205 5.22 -2.96 13.62
CA ARG A 205 3.99 -2.28 14.03
C ARG A 205 3.26 -1.66 12.85
N LYS A 206 1.94 -1.70 12.93
CA LYS A 206 1.02 -0.93 12.10
C LYS A 206 0.14 -0.06 12.98
N LEU A 207 -0.23 1.11 12.49
CA LEU A 207 -1.20 1.97 13.16
C LEU A 207 -2.59 1.34 13.15
N ARG A 208 -3.32 1.50 14.24
CA ARG A 208 -4.73 1.16 14.36
C ARG A 208 -5.57 2.36 13.89
N LEU A 209 -5.72 2.49 12.59
CA LEU A 209 -6.46 3.59 11.99
C LEU A 209 -7.96 3.27 11.94
N SER A 210 -8.79 4.18 12.46
CA SER A 210 -10.24 4.15 12.30
C SER A 210 -10.65 4.79 10.98
N PRO A 211 -11.49 4.15 10.16
CA PRO A 211 -12.03 4.76 8.96
C PRO A 211 -12.75 6.08 9.23
N GLU A 212 -13.48 6.18 10.33
CA GLU A 212 -14.21 7.37 10.73
C GLU A 212 -13.29 8.54 11.03
N HIS A 213 -12.16 8.25 11.72
CA HIS A 213 -11.14 9.27 11.99
C HIS A 213 -10.51 9.79 10.69
N LEU A 214 -10.11 8.89 9.78
CA LEU A 214 -9.55 9.28 8.50
C LEU A 214 -10.55 10.07 7.63
N ILE A 215 -11.82 9.68 7.60
CA ILE A 215 -12.86 10.44 6.89
C ILE A 215 -12.96 11.86 7.45
N THR A 216 -12.98 12.01 8.79
CA THR A 216 -13.03 13.33 9.43
C THR A 216 -11.80 14.17 9.09
N SER A 217 -10.61 13.58 9.15
CA SER A 217 -9.35 14.26 8.80
C SER A 217 -9.33 14.71 7.34
N LEU A 218 -9.73 13.82 6.40
CA LEU A 218 -9.85 14.15 4.99
C LEU A 218 -10.84 15.29 4.73
N GLN A 219 -12.02 15.24 5.35
CA GLN A 219 -13.03 16.30 5.22
C GLN A 219 -12.55 17.63 5.76
N SER A 220 -11.82 17.63 6.88
CA SER A 220 -11.22 18.84 7.47
C SER A 220 -10.13 19.45 6.58
N ASN A 221 -9.54 18.65 5.69
CA ASN A 221 -8.56 19.11 4.70
C ASN A 221 -9.15 19.37 3.31
N GLY A 222 -10.46 19.58 3.19
CA GLY A 222 -11.10 20.01 1.95
C GLY A 222 -11.41 18.88 0.96
N PHE A 223 -11.58 17.65 1.44
CA PHE A 223 -11.96 16.54 0.58
C PHE A 223 -13.44 16.15 0.76
N ASN A 224 -14.12 15.86 -0.35
CA ASN A 224 -15.33 15.05 -0.35
C ASN A 224 -14.96 13.58 -0.33
N VAL A 225 -15.42 12.84 0.67
CA VAL A 225 -14.96 11.45 0.92
C VAL A 225 -16.08 10.44 0.66
N ARG A 226 -15.75 9.40 -0.11
CA ARG A 226 -16.58 8.22 -0.32
C ARG A 226 -15.87 6.99 0.24
N ARG A 227 -16.55 6.22 1.10
CA ARG A 227 -16.07 4.95 1.64
C ARG A 227 -16.57 3.80 0.79
N GLU A 228 -15.70 2.88 0.46
CA GLU A 228 -15.97 1.70 -0.36
C GLU A 228 -15.31 0.45 0.25
N ALA A 229 -15.70 -0.72 -0.23
CA ALA A 229 -14.98 -1.95 0.02
C ALA A 229 -13.74 -2.00 -0.87
N GLY A 230 -12.56 -2.17 -0.27
CA GLY A 230 -11.30 -2.42 -0.95
C GLY A 230 -11.03 -3.92 -1.13
N MET A 231 -9.91 -4.24 -1.77
CA MET A 231 -9.48 -5.63 -1.95
C MET A 231 -9.21 -6.32 -0.60
N ARG A 232 -9.43 -7.63 -0.56
CA ARG A 232 -9.08 -8.50 0.59
C ARG A 232 -9.62 -7.98 1.94
N GLY A 233 -10.84 -7.40 1.92
CA GLY A 233 -11.50 -6.89 3.13
C GLY A 233 -10.93 -5.58 3.68
N MET A 234 -10.10 -4.87 2.91
CA MET A 234 -9.67 -3.52 3.26
C MET A 234 -10.82 -2.51 3.13
N VAL A 235 -10.73 -1.43 3.86
CA VAL A 235 -11.50 -0.21 3.61
C VAL A 235 -10.80 0.58 2.52
N ARG A 236 -11.57 1.17 1.61
CA ARG A 236 -11.07 2.11 0.62
C ARG A 236 -11.77 3.44 0.78
N LEU A 237 -10.99 4.50 0.88
CA LEU A 237 -11.47 5.88 0.90
C LEU A 237 -11.07 6.55 -0.41
N VAL A 238 -12.04 7.09 -1.11
CA VAL A 238 -11.85 7.89 -2.32
C VAL A 238 -12.19 9.32 -1.92
N ALA A 239 -11.18 10.16 -1.84
CA ALA A 239 -11.26 11.54 -1.38
C ALA A 239 -11.01 12.47 -2.56
N GLN A 240 -12.01 13.28 -2.92
CA GLN A 240 -11.94 14.25 -4.01
C GLN A 240 -11.72 15.66 -3.44
N SER A 241 -10.68 16.33 -3.90
CA SER A 241 -10.38 17.73 -3.56
C SER A 241 -11.52 18.65 -4.05
N VAL A 242 -11.94 19.60 -3.21
CA VAL A 242 -13.04 20.55 -3.48
C VAL A 242 -12.56 21.80 -4.21
#